data_876af6c4410ad2862191c50a8e3abb95
#
_entry.id   876af6c4410ad2862191c50a8e3abb95
#
_cell.length_a   1.000
_cell.length_b   1.000
_cell.length_c   1.000
_cell.angle_alpha   90.00
_cell.angle_beta   90.00
_cell.angle_gamma   90.00
#
_symmetry.space_group_name_H-M   'P 1'
#
loop_
_entity.id
_entity.type
_entity.pdbx_description
1 polymer ?
#
loop_
_entity_poly.entity_id
_entity_poly.type
_entity_poly.pdbx_seq_one_letter_code
_entity_poly.pdbx_strand_id
1 'polypeptide(L)'
;MQKFIVAVTALILGHYFLLRKRIKNRTKQLKPKKERVVILGCSSGIGKECALQYASRGAKLILFARRAELLQKLQVECKDLGASDVHFLDGDVTIESDLEKLAEFTKEKLQGADTVIYCAGMLSVRSFLESCGIEIDSKTKVVKTKTTEKNALSEALGTITTINYFAAVWTAKLFLPMLIESSVSPNFLVVSSIAGKAGAPTRALYAGSKHALHGFFDSLRVELRPLDVHIGLICPGTVDTNLRQSAVDKSLGQGDISGSTKNKLSANHVARRIILASDLREREVYIPAWFGYLALWAKLLASPLVDYFAARKYKTKT
;
A
#
# COMPACT_ATOMS: atom_id res chain seq x y z
N MET A 1 -26.58 15.71 -25.55
CA MET A 1 -26.38 15.74 -24.09
C MET A 1 -27.18 14.66 -23.38
N GLN A 2 -28.47 14.55 -23.57
CA GLN A 2 -29.35 13.57 -22.90
C GLN A 2 -28.95 12.10 -23.15
N LYS A 3 -28.66 11.72 -24.40
CA LYS A 3 -28.17 10.36 -24.76
C LYS A 3 -26.84 10.01 -24.12
N PHE A 4 -25.92 10.97 -23.96
CA PHE A 4 -24.65 10.77 -23.29
C PHE A 4 -24.83 10.52 -21.79
N ILE A 5 -25.70 11.30 -21.12
CA ILE A 5 -26.02 11.13 -19.70
C ILE A 5 -26.61 9.74 -19.45
N VAL A 6 -27.57 9.32 -20.30
CA VAL A 6 -28.20 7.98 -20.21
C VAL A 6 -27.15 6.86 -20.37
N ALA A 7 -26.24 6.98 -21.34
CA ALA A 7 -25.19 5.97 -21.55
C ALA A 7 -24.23 5.89 -20.34
N VAL A 8 -23.79 7.02 -19.78
CA VAL A 8 -22.92 7.06 -18.60
C VAL A 8 -23.64 6.48 -17.38
N THR A 9 -24.92 6.82 -17.18
CA THR A 9 -25.71 6.26 -16.07
C THR A 9 -25.88 4.75 -16.21
N ALA A 10 -26.15 4.25 -17.42
CA ALA A 10 -26.27 2.81 -17.68
C ALA A 10 -24.94 2.07 -17.42
N LEU A 11 -23.80 2.66 -17.78
CA LEU A 11 -22.47 2.10 -17.49
C LEU A 11 -22.19 2.06 -15.99
N ILE A 12 -22.52 3.11 -15.25
CA ILE A 12 -22.36 3.18 -13.79
C ILE A 12 -23.25 2.12 -13.11
N LEU A 13 -24.51 2.01 -13.49
CA LEU A 13 -25.43 1.02 -12.95
C LEU A 13 -24.98 -0.41 -13.29
N GLY A 14 -24.60 -0.66 -14.55
CA GLY A 14 -24.07 -1.95 -14.98
C GLY A 14 -22.82 -2.35 -14.19
N HIS A 15 -21.89 -1.42 -14.00
CA HIS A 15 -20.71 -1.64 -13.16
C HIS A 15 -21.08 -1.93 -11.70
N TYR A 16 -22.01 -1.18 -11.11
CA TYR A 16 -22.52 -1.41 -9.75
C TYR A 16 -23.13 -2.80 -9.57
N PHE A 17 -23.95 -3.26 -10.53
CA PHE A 17 -24.54 -4.60 -10.49
C PHE A 17 -23.48 -5.71 -10.64
N LEU A 18 -22.48 -5.53 -11.51
CA LEU A 18 -21.37 -6.46 -11.67
C LEU A 18 -20.53 -6.55 -10.38
N LEU A 19 -20.27 -5.41 -9.73
CA LEU A 19 -19.57 -5.38 -8.45
C LEU A 19 -20.36 -6.12 -7.37
N ARG A 20 -21.66 -5.88 -7.24
CA ARG A 20 -22.53 -6.59 -6.28
C ARG A 20 -22.55 -8.11 -6.52
N LYS A 21 -22.55 -8.53 -7.80
CA LYS A 21 -22.50 -9.95 -8.14
C LYS A 21 -21.17 -10.58 -7.70
N ARG A 22 -20.04 -9.87 -7.84
CA ARG A 22 -18.70 -10.33 -7.38
C ARG A 22 -18.64 -10.49 -5.86
N ILE A 23 -19.08 -9.47 -5.07
CA ILE A 23 -19.17 -9.58 -3.60
C ILE A 23 -19.98 -10.81 -3.22
N LYS A 24 -21.15 -10.98 -3.82
CA LYS A 24 -22.05 -12.09 -3.53
C LYS A 24 -21.40 -13.44 -3.85
N ASN A 25 -20.57 -13.51 -4.88
CA ASN A 25 -19.86 -14.74 -5.25
C ASN A 25 -18.72 -15.07 -4.26
N ARG A 26 -17.84 -14.11 -3.92
CA ARG A 26 -16.73 -14.38 -3.00
C ARG A 26 -17.22 -14.75 -1.60
N THR A 27 -18.16 -13.99 -1.03
CA THR A 27 -18.70 -14.29 0.30
C THR A 27 -19.53 -15.57 0.37
N LYS A 28 -20.03 -16.08 -0.76
CA LYS A 28 -20.66 -17.41 -0.84
C LYS A 28 -19.63 -18.52 -0.82
N GLN A 29 -18.48 -18.35 -1.52
CA GLN A 29 -17.41 -19.32 -1.59
C GLN A 29 -16.59 -19.35 -0.30
N LEU A 30 -16.30 -18.17 0.22
CA LEU A 30 -15.49 -17.96 1.42
C LEU A 30 -16.25 -17.10 2.44
N LYS A 31 -16.76 -17.71 3.49
CA LYS A 31 -17.46 -17.01 4.57
C LYS A 31 -16.46 -16.12 5.34
N PRO A 32 -16.77 -14.86 5.64
CA PRO A 32 -15.86 -13.96 6.38
C PRO A 32 -15.30 -14.56 7.68
N LYS A 33 -16.14 -15.27 8.46
CA LYS A 33 -15.72 -15.98 9.69
C LYS A 33 -14.71 -17.13 9.48
N LYS A 34 -14.54 -17.59 8.25
CA LYS A 34 -13.59 -18.67 7.90
C LYS A 34 -12.37 -18.13 7.16
N GLU A 35 -12.37 -16.87 6.79
CA GLU A 35 -11.29 -16.24 6.02
C GLU A 35 -10.00 -16.18 6.85
N ARG A 36 -8.91 -16.74 6.30
CA ARG A 36 -7.57 -16.71 6.86
C ARG A 36 -6.80 -15.56 6.26
N VAL A 37 -6.49 -14.55 7.08
CA VAL A 37 -5.90 -13.29 6.61
C VAL A 37 -4.53 -13.08 7.23
N VAL A 38 -3.52 -12.87 6.40
CA VAL A 38 -2.16 -12.53 6.81
C VAL A 38 -1.91 -11.06 6.52
N ILE A 39 -1.52 -10.28 7.54
CA ILE A 39 -1.32 -8.84 7.40
C ILE A 39 0.10 -8.46 7.80
N LEU A 40 0.89 -8.03 6.82
CA LEU A 40 2.27 -7.58 7.03
C LEU A 40 2.30 -6.05 7.20
N GLY A 41 2.97 -5.57 8.26
CA GLY A 41 3.03 -4.15 8.61
C GLY A 41 1.80 -3.67 9.38
N CYS A 42 1.28 -4.49 10.30
CA CYS A 42 0.03 -4.23 11.01
C CYS A 42 0.18 -3.61 12.41
N SER A 43 1.39 -3.30 12.89
CA SER A 43 1.54 -2.70 14.23
C SER A 43 1.04 -1.26 14.34
N SER A 44 0.64 -0.62 13.24
CA SER A 44 0.07 0.74 13.22
C SER A 44 -0.62 1.06 11.89
N GLY A 45 -1.31 2.22 11.82
CA GLY A 45 -1.85 2.80 10.60
C GLY A 45 -2.83 1.89 9.85
N ILE A 46 -2.69 1.81 8.54
CA ILE A 46 -3.61 1.06 7.66
C ILE A 46 -3.66 -0.41 8.03
N GLY A 47 -2.49 -1.05 8.26
CA GLY A 47 -2.41 -2.48 8.59
C GLY A 47 -3.10 -2.81 9.92
N LYS A 48 -2.95 -1.97 10.97
CA LYS A 48 -3.68 -2.11 12.23
C LYS A 48 -5.19 -2.06 12.00
N GLU A 49 -5.66 -1.07 11.28
CA GLU A 49 -7.09 -0.91 10.98
C GLU A 49 -7.66 -2.05 10.13
N CYS A 50 -6.86 -2.61 9.20
CA CYS A 50 -7.24 -3.83 8.48
C CYS A 50 -7.44 -5.00 9.44
N ALA A 51 -6.50 -5.21 10.38
CA ALA A 51 -6.60 -6.28 11.37
C ALA A 51 -7.87 -6.17 12.23
N LEU A 52 -8.16 -4.98 12.76
CA LEU A 52 -9.35 -4.72 13.57
C LEU A 52 -10.66 -4.97 12.80
N GLN A 53 -10.73 -4.54 11.53
CA GLN A 53 -11.92 -4.71 10.72
C GLN A 53 -12.11 -6.15 10.23
N TYR A 54 -11.04 -6.89 9.94
CA TYR A 54 -11.15 -8.34 9.67
C TYR A 54 -11.51 -9.11 10.95
N ALA A 55 -11.00 -8.70 12.11
CA ALA A 55 -11.38 -9.25 13.41
C ALA A 55 -12.89 -9.13 13.66
N SER A 56 -13.46 -7.95 13.43
CA SER A 56 -14.91 -7.72 13.62
C SER A 56 -15.78 -8.53 12.64
N ARG A 57 -15.21 -9.07 11.56
CA ARG A 57 -15.87 -10.02 10.64
C ARG A 57 -15.76 -11.47 11.09
N GLY A 58 -15.03 -11.72 12.19
CA GLY A 58 -14.75 -13.05 12.71
C GLY A 58 -13.68 -13.83 11.96
N ALA A 59 -12.81 -13.17 11.18
CA ALA A 59 -11.74 -13.79 10.43
C ALA A 59 -10.68 -14.42 11.35
N LYS A 60 -9.87 -15.33 10.77
CA LYS A 60 -8.65 -15.84 11.39
C LYS A 60 -7.47 -15.00 10.93
N LEU A 61 -6.60 -14.57 11.85
CA LEU A 61 -5.58 -13.58 11.57
C LEU A 61 -4.18 -14.06 11.91
N ILE A 62 -3.23 -13.78 11.02
CA ILE A 62 -1.80 -13.72 11.31
C ILE A 62 -1.36 -12.26 11.20
N LEU A 63 -0.80 -11.74 12.27
CA LEU A 63 -0.32 -10.38 12.40
C LEU A 63 1.20 -10.37 12.35
N PHE A 64 1.81 -9.59 11.43
CA PHE A 64 3.25 -9.55 11.28
C PHE A 64 3.78 -8.11 11.26
N ALA A 65 4.74 -7.80 12.13
CA ALA A 65 5.48 -6.54 12.15
C ALA A 65 6.67 -6.65 13.12
N ARG A 66 7.55 -5.65 13.15
CA ARG A 66 8.77 -5.64 13.98
C ARG A 66 8.53 -5.47 15.49
N ARG A 67 7.42 -4.84 15.89
CA ARG A 67 7.18 -4.43 17.28
C ARG A 67 6.26 -5.43 17.98
N ALA A 68 6.86 -6.41 18.66
CA ALA A 68 6.16 -7.50 19.36
C ALA A 68 5.12 -6.99 20.36
N GLU A 69 5.45 -5.98 21.18
CA GLU A 69 4.53 -5.42 22.19
C GLU A 69 3.25 -4.84 21.54
N LEU A 70 3.37 -4.20 20.38
CA LEU A 70 2.22 -3.66 19.68
C LEU A 70 1.39 -4.75 19.01
N LEU A 71 2.03 -5.83 18.55
CA LEU A 71 1.33 -6.99 18.01
C LEU A 71 0.56 -7.73 19.09
N GLN A 72 1.15 -7.89 20.27
CA GLN A 72 0.48 -8.52 21.41
C GLN A 72 -0.79 -7.74 21.82
N LYS A 73 -0.69 -6.41 21.91
CA LYS A 73 -1.86 -5.55 22.19
C LYS A 73 -2.92 -5.68 21.09
N LEU A 74 -2.50 -5.65 19.82
CA LEU A 74 -3.40 -5.78 18.69
C LEU A 74 -4.06 -7.16 18.64
N GLN A 75 -3.36 -8.21 19.03
CA GLN A 75 -3.93 -9.56 19.15
C GLN A 75 -5.11 -9.57 20.14
N VAL A 76 -4.96 -8.94 21.31
CA VAL A 76 -6.04 -8.82 22.30
C VAL A 76 -7.20 -8.02 21.73
N GLU A 77 -6.93 -6.82 21.17
CA GLU A 77 -7.96 -5.99 20.52
C GLU A 77 -8.73 -6.78 19.44
N CYS A 78 -8.04 -7.59 18.64
CA CYS A 78 -8.68 -8.40 17.60
C CYS A 78 -9.55 -9.53 18.17
N LYS A 79 -9.12 -10.18 19.26
CA LYS A 79 -9.93 -11.20 19.96
C LYS A 79 -11.19 -10.60 20.52
N ASP A 80 -11.10 -9.45 21.18
CA ASP A 80 -12.23 -8.74 21.79
C ASP A 80 -13.25 -8.29 20.72
N LEU A 81 -12.79 -7.98 19.52
CA LEU A 81 -13.65 -7.64 18.37
C LEU A 81 -14.30 -8.85 17.69
N GLY A 82 -13.97 -10.07 18.10
CA GLY A 82 -14.64 -11.29 17.64
C GLY A 82 -13.91 -12.06 16.55
N ALA A 83 -12.61 -11.84 16.35
CA ALA A 83 -11.80 -12.70 15.51
C ALA A 83 -11.88 -14.15 15.99
N SER A 84 -12.07 -15.10 15.08
CA SER A 84 -12.23 -16.52 15.45
C SER A 84 -10.91 -17.17 15.87
N ASP A 85 -9.79 -16.66 15.39
CA ASP A 85 -8.45 -17.07 15.76
C ASP A 85 -7.46 -15.94 15.44
N VAL A 86 -6.47 -15.67 16.33
CA VAL A 86 -5.48 -14.61 16.12
C VAL A 86 -4.13 -15.02 16.67
N HIS A 87 -3.15 -15.01 15.79
CA HIS A 87 -1.75 -15.22 16.12
C HIS A 87 -0.89 -14.06 15.62
N PHE A 88 0.25 -13.84 16.24
CA PHE A 88 1.23 -12.89 15.74
C PHE A 88 2.63 -13.49 15.73
N LEU A 89 3.45 -12.98 14.84
CA LEU A 89 4.87 -13.23 14.76
C LEU A 89 5.57 -11.88 14.54
N ASP A 90 6.56 -11.59 15.33
CA ASP A 90 7.41 -10.43 15.10
C ASP A 90 8.57 -10.76 14.15
N GLY A 91 8.93 -9.78 13.33
CA GLY A 91 10.00 -9.91 12.35
C GLY A 91 10.05 -8.72 11.40
N ASP A 92 11.07 -8.64 10.59
CA ASP A 92 11.29 -7.59 9.61
C ASP A 92 11.03 -8.09 8.18
N VAL A 93 10.12 -7.44 7.47
CA VAL A 93 9.81 -7.77 6.07
C VAL A 93 11.03 -7.62 5.13
N THR A 94 12.06 -6.89 5.54
CA THR A 94 13.28 -6.71 4.77
C THR A 94 14.28 -7.86 4.93
N ILE A 95 13.97 -8.83 5.80
CA ILE A 95 14.75 -10.03 6.04
C ILE A 95 13.99 -11.24 5.47
N GLU A 96 14.50 -11.82 4.39
CA GLU A 96 13.81 -12.91 3.68
C GLU A 96 13.55 -14.12 4.59
N SER A 97 14.50 -14.48 5.48
CA SER A 97 14.31 -15.57 6.44
C SER A 97 13.17 -15.32 7.46
N ASP A 98 12.86 -14.07 7.79
CA ASP A 98 11.71 -13.77 8.66
C ASP A 98 10.38 -13.93 7.91
N LEU A 99 10.37 -13.66 6.60
CA LEU A 99 9.22 -13.95 5.76
C LEU A 99 9.02 -15.46 5.54
N GLU A 100 10.10 -16.24 5.43
CA GLU A 100 10.06 -17.70 5.38
C GLU A 100 9.45 -18.28 6.66
N LYS A 101 9.93 -17.83 7.83
CA LYS A 101 9.34 -18.19 9.14
C LYS A 101 7.86 -17.80 9.21
N LEU A 102 7.48 -16.64 8.67
CA LEU A 102 6.08 -16.21 8.64
C LEU A 102 5.22 -17.15 7.80
N ALA A 103 5.72 -17.61 6.65
CA ALA A 103 4.99 -18.55 5.79
C ALA A 103 4.81 -19.91 6.49
N GLU A 104 5.86 -20.44 7.12
CA GLU A 104 5.80 -21.68 7.91
C GLU A 104 4.83 -21.54 9.09
N PHE A 105 4.95 -20.45 9.85
CA PHE A 105 4.05 -20.13 10.97
C PHE A 105 2.59 -20.03 10.53
N THR A 106 2.33 -19.42 9.37
CA THR A 106 0.98 -19.32 8.80
C THR A 106 0.44 -20.72 8.47
N LYS A 107 1.25 -21.58 7.87
CA LYS A 107 0.88 -22.96 7.55
C LYS A 107 0.59 -23.76 8.82
N GLU A 108 1.42 -23.63 9.84
CA GLU A 108 1.24 -24.30 11.16
C GLU A 108 -0.06 -23.85 11.84
N LYS A 109 -0.29 -22.54 11.98
CA LYS A 109 -1.40 -22.00 12.78
C LYS A 109 -2.74 -22.02 12.06
N LEU A 110 -2.77 -21.67 10.77
CA LEU A 110 -4.01 -21.52 10.00
C LEU A 110 -4.20 -22.57 8.90
N GLN A 111 -3.22 -23.45 8.67
CA GLN A 111 -3.25 -24.46 7.60
C GLN A 111 -3.45 -23.85 6.20
N GLY A 112 -2.93 -22.63 6.00
CA GLY A 112 -3.01 -21.91 4.74
C GLY A 112 -3.48 -20.46 4.91
N ALA A 113 -3.67 -19.80 3.77
CA ALA A 113 -4.12 -18.40 3.73
C ALA A 113 -5.14 -18.19 2.59
N ASP A 114 -6.08 -17.26 2.80
CA ASP A 114 -7.06 -16.86 1.79
C ASP A 114 -6.81 -15.45 1.28
N THR A 115 -6.26 -14.61 2.15
CA THR A 115 -5.95 -13.21 1.84
C THR A 115 -4.62 -12.82 2.49
N VAL A 116 -3.70 -12.30 1.69
CA VAL A 116 -2.45 -11.69 2.13
C VAL A 116 -2.49 -10.20 1.84
N ILE A 117 -2.19 -9.36 2.84
CA ILE A 117 -2.19 -7.92 2.71
C ILE A 117 -0.81 -7.38 3.07
N TYR A 118 -0.10 -6.85 2.08
CA TYR A 118 1.17 -6.18 2.28
C TYR A 118 0.95 -4.69 2.55
N CYS A 119 1.03 -4.28 3.81
CA CYS A 119 0.87 -2.90 4.28
C CYS A 119 2.19 -2.25 4.70
N ALA A 120 3.29 -3.00 4.78
CA ALA A 120 4.58 -2.45 5.16
C ALA A 120 5.08 -1.44 4.12
N GLY A 121 5.74 -0.39 4.60
CA GLY A 121 6.32 0.60 3.70
C GLY A 121 6.98 1.76 4.43
N MET A 122 7.79 2.47 3.69
CA MET A 122 8.48 3.69 4.11
C MET A 122 8.26 4.82 3.11
N LEU A 123 8.47 6.06 3.55
CA LEU A 123 8.30 7.28 2.76
C LEU A 123 9.65 7.98 2.57
N SER A 124 9.79 8.77 1.52
CA SER A 124 10.79 9.83 1.40
C SER A 124 10.12 11.21 1.53
N VAL A 125 10.80 12.20 2.07
CA VAL A 125 10.22 13.51 2.42
C VAL A 125 11.08 14.69 1.97
N ARG A 126 12.28 14.41 1.42
CA ARG A 126 13.23 15.42 0.94
C ARG A 126 13.22 15.51 -0.58
N SER A 127 13.65 16.66 -1.10
CA SER A 127 13.94 16.77 -2.53
C SER A 127 15.13 15.89 -2.89
N PHE A 128 15.24 15.48 -4.16
CA PHE A 128 16.36 14.65 -4.60
C PHE A 128 17.71 15.34 -4.37
N LEU A 129 17.79 16.64 -4.66
CA LEU A 129 19.02 17.41 -4.45
C LEU A 129 19.41 17.47 -2.97
N GLU A 130 18.46 17.70 -2.06
CA GLU A 130 18.72 17.64 -0.63
C GLU A 130 19.24 16.27 -0.19
N SER A 131 18.64 15.20 -0.71
CA SER A 131 19.08 13.83 -0.44
C SER A 131 20.49 13.54 -0.98
N CYS A 132 20.93 14.28 -2.00
CA CYS A 132 22.31 14.23 -2.52
C CYS A 132 23.27 15.15 -1.76
N GLY A 133 22.83 15.93 -0.78
CA GLY A 133 23.65 16.95 -0.12
C GLY A 133 23.96 18.16 -1.02
N ILE A 134 23.16 18.38 -2.07
CA ILE A 134 23.35 19.47 -3.02
C ILE A 134 22.46 20.64 -2.65
N GLU A 135 23.07 21.79 -2.43
CA GLU A 135 22.40 23.08 -2.23
C GLU A 135 22.61 23.98 -3.46
N ILE A 136 21.57 24.58 -3.96
CA ILE A 136 21.63 25.52 -5.08
C ILE A 136 21.10 26.88 -4.62
N ASP A 137 21.91 27.91 -4.79
CA ASP A 137 21.42 29.29 -4.68
C ASP A 137 20.56 29.59 -5.93
N SER A 138 19.28 29.79 -5.71
CA SER A 138 18.31 30.00 -6.81
C SER A 138 18.56 31.26 -7.63
N LYS A 139 19.24 32.28 -7.07
CA LYS A 139 19.55 33.53 -7.75
C LYS A 139 20.85 33.46 -8.55
N THR A 140 21.90 32.96 -7.92
CA THR A 140 23.26 32.92 -8.52
C THR A 140 23.55 31.65 -9.30
N LYS A 141 22.68 30.61 -9.16
CA LYS A 141 22.91 29.26 -9.68
C LYS A 141 24.19 28.59 -9.17
N VAL A 142 24.76 29.11 -8.09
CA VAL A 142 25.94 28.51 -7.47
C VAL A 142 25.53 27.21 -6.78
N VAL A 143 26.23 26.13 -7.12
CA VAL A 143 26.04 24.80 -6.54
C VAL A 143 27.05 24.60 -5.43
N LYS A 144 26.57 24.23 -4.26
CA LYS A 144 27.39 23.82 -3.12
C LYS A 144 27.09 22.38 -2.79
N THR A 145 28.09 21.53 -2.75
CA THR A 145 27.95 20.14 -2.33
C THR A 145 28.45 20.01 -0.89
N LYS A 146 27.59 19.58 0.00
CA LYS A 146 28.01 19.23 1.36
C LYS A 146 28.72 17.87 1.31
N THR A 147 29.89 17.79 1.90
CA THR A 147 30.71 16.57 1.97
C THR A 147 30.11 15.53 2.94
N THR A 148 28.83 15.60 3.24
CA THR A 148 28.14 14.72 4.16
C THR A 148 27.81 13.39 3.49
N GLU A 149 28.39 12.32 4.02
CA GLU A 149 27.96 10.93 3.83
C GLU A 149 27.81 10.49 2.37
N LYS A 150 28.92 10.17 1.71
CA LYS A 150 28.98 9.68 0.32
C LYS A 150 27.95 8.58 -0.03
N ASN A 151 27.42 7.87 0.98
CA ASN A 151 26.53 6.72 0.80
C ASN A 151 25.07 6.96 1.22
N ALA A 152 24.73 8.11 1.83
CA ALA A 152 23.42 8.32 2.43
C ALA A 152 22.26 8.20 1.45
N LEU A 153 22.43 8.70 0.21
CA LEU A 153 21.43 8.51 -0.86
C LEU A 153 21.27 7.04 -1.23
N SER A 154 22.39 6.31 -1.38
CA SER A 154 22.36 4.89 -1.76
C SER A 154 21.73 4.04 -0.67
N GLU A 155 21.98 4.34 0.59
CA GLU A 155 21.36 3.68 1.74
C GLU A 155 19.85 3.97 1.80
N ALA A 156 19.44 5.23 1.65
CA ALA A 156 18.04 5.60 1.61
C ALA A 156 17.30 4.95 0.44
N LEU A 157 17.92 4.91 -0.75
CA LEU A 157 17.37 4.26 -1.94
C LEU A 157 17.27 2.75 -1.74
N GLY A 158 18.31 2.11 -1.22
CA GLY A 158 18.32 0.69 -0.89
C GLY A 158 17.22 0.34 0.11
N THR A 159 17.16 1.05 1.23
CA THR A 159 16.20 0.82 2.29
C THR A 159 14.76 0.97 1.81
N ILE A 160 14.43 2.07 1.12
CA ILE A 160 13.05 2.31 0.66
C ILE A 160 12.63 1.32 -0.43
N THR A 161 13.55 0.93 -1.31
CA THR A 161 13.29 -0.05 -2.37
C THR A 161 13.09 -1.44 -1.77
N THR A 162 13.91 -1.82 -0.80
CA THR A 162 13.80 -3.11 -0.13
C THR A 162 12.46 -3.24 0.57
N ILE A 163 12.08 -2.28 1.42
CA ILE A 163 10.82 -2.40 2.16
C ILE A 163 9.58 -2.19 1.28
N ASN A 164 9.60 -1.28 0.29
CA ASN A 164 8.43 -0.98 -0.50
C ASN A 164 8.23 -1.94 -1.67
N TYR A 165 9.29 -2.52 -2.22
CA TYR A 165 9.23 -3.33 -3.43
C TYR A 165 9.75 -4.75 -3.22
N PHE A 166 11.03 -4.97 -2.88
CA PHE A 166 11.57 -6.32 -2.80
C PHE A 166 10.84 -7.18 -1.79
N ALA A 167 10.58 -6.67 -0.60
CA ALA A 167 9.85 -7.40 0.44
C ALA A 167 8.43 -7.80 0.03
N ALA A 168 7.73 -6.96 -0.76
CA ALA A 168 6.44 -7.32 -1.33
C ALA A 168 6.56 -8.45 -2.36
N VAL A 169 7.62 -8.45 -3.18
CA VAL A 169 7.92 -9.52 -4.15
C VAL A 169 8.28 -10.82 -3.43
N TRP A 170 9.15 -10.77 -2.41
CA TRP A 170 9.49 -11.94 -1.59
C TRP A 170 8.26 -12.52 -0.87
N THR A 171 7.41 -11.63 -0.34
CA THR A 171 6.12 -12.06 0.24
C THR A 171 5.26 -12.77 -0.80
N ALA A 172 5.18 -12.26 -2.02
CA ALA A 172 4.44 -12.93 -3.11
C ALA A 172 5.05 -14.30 -3.45
N LYS A 173 6.38 -14.41 -3.59
CA LYS A 173 7.11 -15.68 -3.81
C LYS A 173 6.72 -16.74 -2.78
N LEU A 174 6.65 -16.38 -1.51
CA LEU A 174 6.42 -17.33 -0.41
C LEU A 174 4.93 -17.68 -0.22
N PHE A 175 4.03 -16.71 -0.42
CA PHE A 175 2.62 -16.89 -0.12
C PHE A 175 1.75 -17.31 -1.31
N LEU A 176 2.17 -17.07 -2.55
CA LEU A 176 1.38 -17.45 -3.72
C LEU A 176 1.15 -18.98 -3.82
N PRO A 177 2.16 -19.86 -3.61
CA PRO A 177 1.91 -21.30 -3.58
C PRO A 177 0.85 -21.67 -2.53
N MET A 178 0.99 -21.17 -1.31
CA MET A 178 0.04 -21.42 -0.22
C MET A 178 -1.38 -20.94 -0.56
N LEU A 179 -1.51 -19.73 -1.13
CA LEU A 179 -2.80 -19.18 -1.56
C LEU A 179 -3.47 -20.05 -2.62
N ILE A 180 -2.70 -20.52 -3.61
CA ILE A 180 -3.18 -21.37 -4.70
C ILE A 180 -3.65 -22.72 -4.18
N GLU A 181 -2.87 -23.33 -3.29
CA GLU A 181 -3.15 -24.68 -2.78
C GLU A 181 -4.30 -24.70 -1.77
N SER A 182 -4.42 -23.68 -0.92
CA SER A 182 -5.27 -23.74 0.25
C SER A 182 -6.54 -22.89 0.19
N SER A 183 -6.68 -22.01 -0.80
CA SER A 183 -7.83 -21.09 -0.87
C SER A 183 -8.74 -21.35 -2.06
N VAL A 184 -10.03 -21.30 -1.81
CA VAL A 184 -11.06 -21.33 -2.88
C VAL A 184 -11.24 -19.97 -3.57
N SER A 185 -10.67 -18.93 -3.02
CA SER A 185 -10.75 -17.57 -3.59
C SER A 185 -9.56 -16.72 -3.12
N PRO A 186 -8.35 -17.04 -3.64
CA PRO A 186 -7.09 -16.45 -3.18
C PRO A 186 -6.96 -14.97 -3.54
N ASN A 187 -6.58 -14.15 -2.58
CA ASN A 187 -6.31 -12.72 -2.77
C ASN A 187 -4.92 -12.34 -2.26
N PHE A 188 -4.18 -11.58 -3.06
CA PHE A 188 -2.94 -10.91 -2.65
C PHE A 188 -3.09 -9.40 -2.88
N LEU A 189 -3.11 -8.62 -1.81
CA LEU A 189 -3.32 -7.17 -1.84
C LEU A 189 -2.06 -6.44 -1.44
N VAL A 190 -1.71 -5.40 -2.19
CA VAL A 190 -0.52 -4.58 -1.92
C VAL A 190 -0.93 -3.12 -1.75
N VAL A 191 -0.54 -2.54 -0.62
CA VAL A 191 -0.76 -1.11 -0.38
C VAL A 191 0.34 -0.31 -1.08
N SER A 192 -0.04 0.24 -2.23
CA SER A 192 0.75 1.18 -3.01
C SER A 192 0.44 2.62 -2.59
N SER A 193 0.33 3.53 -3.54
CA SER A 193 -0.01 4.94 -3.36
C SER A 193 -0.42 5.56 -4.70
N ILE A 194 -1.14 6.67 -4.68
CA ILE A 194 -1.30 7.53 -5.87
C ILE A 194 0.08 7.95 -6.41
N ALA A 195 1.10 8.09 -5.54
CA ALA A 195 2.47 8.36 -5.96
C ALA A 195 3.11 7.24 -6.81
N GLY A 196 2.53 6.04 -6.83
CA GLY A 196 2.92 4.95 -7.73
C GLY A 196 2.39 5.11 -9.17
N LYS A 197 1.58 6.12 -9.44
CA LYS A 197 1.03 6.45 -10.77
C LYS A 197 1.39 7.88 -11.21
N ALA A 198 1.45 8.81 -10.26
CA ALA A 198 1.82 10.19 -10.51
C ALA A 198 2.90 10.60 -9.49
N GLY A 199 4.08 10.95 -9.98
CA GLY A 199 5.17 11.46 -9.13
C GLY A 199 4.76 12.73 -8.40
N ALA A 200 5.35 12.96 -7.24
CA ALA A 200 5.15 14.17 -6.48
C ALA A 200 6.52 14.74 -6.04
N PRO A 201 6.68 16.06 -6.02
CA PRO A 201 7.89 16.69 -5.51
C PRO A 201 8.25 16.19 -4.11
N THR A 202 9.54 16.10 -3.80
CA THR A 202 10.08 15.58 -2.53
C THR A 202 9.74 14.11 -2.24
N ARG A 203 9.27 13.37 -3.24
CA ARG A 203 8.86 11.95 -3.13
C ARG A 203 9.53 11.08 -4.20
N ALA A 204 10.63 11.53 -4.81
CA ALA A 204 11.24 10.83 -5.93
C ALA A 204 11.57 9.36 -5.61
N LEU A 205 12.30 9.10 -4.50
CA LEU A 205 12.65 7.74 -4.07
C LEU A 205 11.40 6.90 -3.78
N TYR A 206 10.43 7.50 -3.07
CA TYR A 206 9.16 6.84 -2.74
C TYR A 206 8.33 6.53 -3.98
N ALA A 207 8.17 7.52 -4.85
CA ALA A 207 7.40 7.35 -6.08
C ALA A 207 8.02 6.27 -6.98
N GLY A 208 9.34 6.26 -7.12
CA GLY A 208 10.07 5.21 -7.85
C GLY A 208 9.77 3.82 -7.31
N SER A 209 9.90 3.61 -5.99
CA SER A 209 9.60 2.32 -5.34
C SER A 209 8.14 1.89 -5.50
N LYS A 210 7.18 2.84 -5.46
CA LYS A 210 5.76 2.54 -5.65
C LYS A 210 5.38 2.31 -7.13
N HIS A 211 6.08 2.93 -8.10
CA HIS A 211 5.93 2.59 -9.52
C HIS A 211 6.42 1.17 -9.82
N ALA A 212 7.52 0.74 -9.18
CA ALA A 212 8.03 -0.63 -9.31
C ALA A 212 6.98 -1.68 -8.90
N LEU A 213 6.22 -1.43 -7.81
CA LEU A 213 5.09 -2.29 -7.42
C LEU A 213 4.07 -2.44 -8.54
N HIS A 214 3.71 -1.34 -9.22
CA HIS A 214 2.72 -1.41 -10.29
C HIS A 214 3.23 -2.24 -11.47
N GLY A 215 4.48 -2.02 -11.90
CA GLY A 215 5.06 -2.79 -12.99
C GLY A 215 5.04 -4.29 -12.72
N PHE A 216 5.50 -4.69 -11.54
CA PHE A 216 5.57 -6.09 -11.13
C PHE A 216 4.18 -6.72 -10.95
N PHE A 217 3.33 -6.13 -10.11
CA PHE A 217 2.04 -6.75 -9.76
C PHE A 217 0.99 -6.66 -10.87
N ASP A 218 1.10 -5.70 -11.80
CA ASP A 218 0.28 -5.68 -13.01
C ASP A 218 0.62 -6.83 -13.95
N SER A 219 1.90 -7.15 -14.12
CA SER A 219 2.36 -8.32 -14.90
C SER A 219 1.95 -9.63 -14.22
N LEU A 220 2.27 -9.77 -12.94
CA LEU A 220 1.95 -10.97 -12.15
C LEU A 220 0.45 -11.29 -12.13
N ARG A 221 -0.41 -10.28 -12.12
CA ARG A 221 -1.86 -10.46 -12.20
C ARG A 221 -2.30 -11.17 -13.47
N VAL A 222 -1.64 -10.89 -14.58
CA VAL A 222 -1.94 -11.52 -15.88
C VAL A 222 -1.44 -12.95 -15.88
N GLU A 223 -0.24 -13.19 -15.39
CA GLU A 223 0.38 -14.52 -15.27
C GLU A 223 -0.46 -15.48 -14.40
N LEU A 224 -1.01 -14.97 -13.29
CA LEU A 224 -1.80 -15.76 -12.32
C LEU A 224 -3.28 -15.88 -12.68
N ARG A 225 -3.72 -15.29 -13.77
CA ARG A 225 -5.14 -15.34 -14.20
C ARG A 225 -5.66 -16.78 -14.39
N PRO A 226 -4.88 -17.74 -14.97
CA PRO A 226 -5.33 -19.12 -15.11
C PRO A 226 -5.55 -19.85 -13.76
N LEU A 227 -4.91 -19.38 -12.69
CA LEU A 227 -4.98 -19.95 -11.35
C LEU A 227 -6.03 -19.24 -10.46
N ASP A 228 -6.80 -18.32 -11.03
CA ASP A 228 -7.81 -17.47 -10.34
C ASP A 228 -7.27 -16.75 -9.09
N VAL A 229 -5.99 -16.44 -9.02
CA VAL A 229 -5.42 -15.61 -7.95
C VAL A 229 -5.70 -14.15 -8.23
N HIS A 230 -6.33 -13.47 -7.29
CA HIS A 230 -6.57 -12.04 -7.40
C HIS A 230 -5.38 -11.23 -6.85
N ILE A 231 -4.83 -10.35 -7.66
CA ILE A 231 -3.83 -9.36 -7.29
C ILE A 231 -4.47 -7.97 -7.28
N GLY A 232 -4.53 -7.35 -6.11
CA GLY A 232 -5.11 -6.01 -5.94
C GLY A 232 -4.08 -4.97 -5.50
N LEU A 233 -4.04 -3.83 -6.19
CA LEU A 233 -3.21 -2.68 -5.84
C LEU A 233 -4.06 -1.58 -5.21
N ILE A 234 -3.72 -1.19 -4.01
CA ILE A 234 -4.44 -0.15 -3.27
C ILE A 234 -3.63 1.14 -3.32
N CYS A 235 -4.22 2.21 -3.84
CA CYS A 235 -3.56 3.48 -4.12
C CYS A 235 -4.16 4.62 -3.28
N PRO A 236 -3.89 4.69 -1.98
CA PRO A 236 -4.37 5.79 -1.16
C PRO A 236 -3.62 7.09 -1.48
N GLY A 237 -4.30 8.20 -1.26
CA GLY A 237 -3.70 9.52 -1.14
C GLY A 237 -2.98 9.69 0.20
N THR A 238 -2.98 10.90 0.74
CA THR A 238 -2.38 11.17 2.05
C THR A 238 -3.25 10.59 3.16
N VAL A 239 -2.71 9.65 3.93
CA VAL A 239 -3.38 9.02 5.07
C VAL A 239 -2.79 9.54 6.38
N ASP A 240 -3.63 9.72 7.39
CA ASP A 240 -3.20 10.12 8.73
C ASP A 240 -2.60 8.92 9.47
N THR A 241 -1.27 8.83 9.38
CA THR A 241 -0.47 7.77 9.99
C THR A 241 0.91 8.32 10.37
N ASN A 242 1.64 7.56 11.17
CA ASN A 242 3.02 7.90 11.56
C ASN A 242 4.07 7.65 10.46
N LEU A 243 3.67 7.33 9.24
CA LEU A 243 4.57 6.99 8.13
C LEU A 243 5.61 8.07 7.83
N ARG A 244 5.26 9.36 8.01
CA ARG A 244 6.20 10.48 7.82
C ARG A 244 7.32 10.51 8.86
N GLN A 245 7.06 10.01 10.07
CA GLN A 245 8.05 10.01 11.14
C GLN A 245 9.16 8.99 10.88
N SER A 246 8.87 7.95 10.09
CA SER A 246 9.80 6.89 9.69
C SER A 246 10.33 7.07 8.26
N ALA A 247 10.37 8.30 7.71
CA ALA A 247 10.91 8.54 6.38
C ALA A 247 12.41 8.26 6.33
N VAL A 248 12.87 7.59 5.25
CA VAL A 248 14.27 7.14 5.08
C VAL A 248 15.27 8.29 4.98
N ASP A 249 14.84 9.43 4.45
CA ASP A 249 15.65 10.61 4.16
C ASP A 249 15.41 11.77 5.14
N LYS A 250 14.79 11.51 6.27
CA LYS A 250 14.42 12.54 7.24
C LYS A 250 15.65 13.30 7.76
N SER A 251 16.75 12.61 7.99
CA SER A 251 18.03 13.16 8.47
C SER A 251 18.87 13.82 7.37
N LEU A 252 18.56 13.58 6.09
CA LEU A 252 19.37 14.04 4.96
C LEU A 252 19.15 15.52 4.59
N GLY A 253 18.33 16.26 5.29
CA GLY A 253 18.08 17.68 5.03
C GLY A 253 17.68 18.44 6.27
N GLN A 254 17.75 19.76 6.20
CA GLN A 254 17.33 20.70 7.25
C GLN A 254 15.93 21.26 6.95
N GLY A 255 15.22 21.66 8.01
CA GLY A 255 13.91 22.29 7.90
C GLY A 255 12.72 21.32 7.94
N ASP A 256 11.54 21.89 7.73
CA ASP A 256 10.27 21.19 7.86
C ASP A 256 10.09 20.08 6.83
N ILE A 257 9.47 18.99 7.26
CA ILE A 257 9.10 17.87 6.39
C ILE A 257 8.01 18.33 5.43
N SER A 258 8.28 18.24 4.13
CA SER A 258 7.36 18.67 3.09
C SER A 258 6.05 17.87 3.08
N GLY A 259 4.94 18.52 2.76
CA GLY A 259 3.65 17.89 2.50
C GLY A 259 2.49 18.47 3.30
N SER A 260 1.28 18.36 2.76
CA SER A 260 0.07 18.88 3.39
C SER A 260 -0.30 18.13 4.67
N THR A 261 -0.70 18.87 5.69
CA THR A 261 -1.32 18.35 6.92
C THR A 261 -2.84 18.38 6.86
N LYS A 262 -3.41 19.03 5.83
CA LYS A 262 -4.87 19.19 5.67
C LYS A 262 -5.44 18.05 4.83
N ASN A 263 -6.70 17.69 5.07
CA ASN A 263 -7.49 16.72 4.31
C ASN A 263 -6.85 15.33 4.19
N LYS A 264 -6.32 14.82 5.30
CA LYS A 264 -5.82 13.44 5.36
C LYS A 264 -6.98 12.46 5.45
N LEU A 265 -6.83 11.31 4.79
CA LEU A 265 -7.74 10.17 4.95
C LEU A 265 -7.49 9.51 6.31
N SER A 266 -8.55 9.04 6.98
CA SER A 266 -8.36 8.19 8.15
C SER A 266 -7.89 6.79 7.71
N ALA A 267 -7.02 6.18 8.50
CA ALA A 267 -6.57 4.80 8.28
C ALA A 267 -7.75 3.82 8.29
N ASN A 268 -8.76 4.07 9.13
CA ASN A 268 -10.00 3.29 9.20
C ASN A 268 -10.78 3.31 7.87
N HIS A 269 -10.96 4.50 7.26
CA HIS A 269 -11.62 4.60 5.97
C HIS A 269 -10.86 3.84 4.87
N VAL A 270 -9.52 3.94 4.85
CA VAL A 270 -8.68 3.22 3.89
C VAL A 270 -8.79 1.71 4.09
N ALA A 271 -8.74 1.22 5.33
CA ALA A 271 -8.89 -0.20 5.65
C ALA A 271 -10.25 -0.75 5.21
N ARG A 272 -11.35 -0.02 5.47
CA ARG A 272 -12.69 -0.39 4.98
C ARG A 272 -12.71 -0.54 3.46
N ARG A 273 -12.03 0.35 2.76
CA ARG A 273 -11.98 0.30 1.30
C ARG A 273 -11.10 -0.85 0.78
N ILE A 274 -10.04 -1.22 1.51
CA ILE A 274 -9.21 -2.40 1.22
C ILE A 274 -10.04 -3.68 1.33
N ILE A 275 -10.80 -3.83 2.41
CA ILE A 275 -11.65 -5.00 2.63
C ILE A 275 -12.72 -5.11 1.54
N LEU A 276 -13.35 -4.00 1.19
CA LEU A 276 -14.30 -3.97 0.08
C LEU A 276 -13.63 -4.35 -1.25
N ALA A 277 -12.42 -3.87 -1.49
CA ALA A 277 -11.65 -4.22 -2.69
C ALA A 277 -11.28 -5.71 -2.73
N SER A 278 -10.95 -6.29 -1.58
CA SER A 278 -10.74 -7.72 -1.42
C SER A 278 -12.00 -8.52 -1.77
N ASP A 279 -13.14 -8.15 -1.19
CA ASP A 279 -14.42 -8.81 -1.43
C ASP A 279 -14.88 -8.72 -2.90
N LEU A 280 -14.63 -7.57 -3.54
CA LEU A 280 -14.97 -7.30 -4.94
C LEU A 280 -13.90 -7.77 -5.93
N ARG A 281 -12.74 -8.21 -5.45
CA ARG A 281 -11.58 -8.55 -6.28
C ARG A 281 -11.24 -7.42 -7.26
N GLU A 282 -11.15 -6.18 -6.73
CA GLU A 282 -10.84 -5.01 -7.55
C GLU A 282 -9.35 -4.93 -7.84
N ARG A 283 -9.00 -4.75 -9.11
CA ARG A 283 -7.62 -4.76 -9.59
C ARG A 283 -6.78 -3.62 -9.05
N GLU A 284 -7.34 -2.42 -9.07
CA GLU A 284 -6.67 -1.19 -8.69
C GLU A 284 -7.68 -0.23 -8.07
N VAL A 285 -7.35 0.28 -6.90
CA VAL A 285 -8.27 1.07 -6.08
C VAL A 285 -7.64 2.37 -5.66
N TYR A 286 -8.19 3.48 -6.12
CA TYR A 286 -7.79 4.83 -5.71
C TYR A 286 -8.65 5.30 -4.54
N ILE A 287 -8.01 5.93 -3.54
CA ILE A 287 -8.71 6.45 -2.36
C ILE A 287 -8.23 7.90 -2.10
N PRO A 288 -9.07 8.92 -2.28
CA PRO A 288 -10.43 8.83 -2.83
C PRO A 288 -10.42 8.58 -4.35
N ALA A 289 -11.43 7.84 -4.83
CA ALA A 289 -11.49 7.40 -6.22
C ALA A 289 -11.48 8.55 -7.22
N TRP A 290 -12.32 9.58 -7.00
CA TRP A 290 -12.42 10.74 -7.89
C TRP A 290 -11.07 11.44 -8.11
N PHE A 291 -10.29 11.61 -7.03
CA PHE A 291 -8.99 12.28 -7.10
C PHE A 291 -7.95 11.43 -7.86
N GLY A 292 -7.93 10.11 -7.62
CA GLY A 292 -7.02 9.21 -8.30
C GLY A 292 -7.28 9.15 -9.80
N TYR A 293 -8.54 8.96 -10.21
CA TYR A 293 -8.91 8.97 -11.63
C TYR A 293 -8.66 10.32 -12.29
N LEU A 294 -8.99 11.44 -11.61
CA LEU A 294 -8.70 12.78 -12.11
C LEU A 294 -7.19 12.98 -12.33
N ALA A 295 -6.35 12.57 -11.36
CA ALA A 295 -4.91 12.69 -11.46
C ALA A 295 -4.34 11.89 -12.65
N LEU A 296 -4.86 10.69 -12.91
CA LEU A 296 -4.46 9.85 -14.04
C LEU A 296 -4.84 10.46 -15.38
N TRP A 297 -6.09 10.88 -15.53
CA TRP A 297 -6.57 11.53 -16.76
C TRP A 297 -5.85 12.85 -17.01
N ALA A 298 -5.66 13.66 -15.98
CA ALA A 298 -4.91 14.90 -16.09
C ALA A 298 -3.45 14.65 -16.48
N LYS A 299 -2.80 13.61 -15.91
CA LYS A 299 -1.42 13.24 -16.29
C LYS A 299 -1.34 12.79 -17.76
N LEU A 300 -2.34 12.09 -18.26
CA LEU A 300 -2.36 11.63 -19.66
C LEU A 300 -2.62 12.77 -20.65
N LEU A 301 -3.56 13.66 -20.33
CA LEU A 301 -4.06 14.68 -21.27
C LEU A 301 -3.39 16.05 -21.10
N ALA A 302 -2.88 16.36 -19.92
CA ALA A 302 -2.36 17.68 -19.55
C ALA A 302 -1.26 17.59 -18.50
N SER A 303 -0.22 16.78 -18.74
CA SER A 303 0.88 16.56 -17.77
C SER A 303 1.52 17.85 -17.24
N PRO A 304 1.76 18.92 -18.03
CA PRO A 304 2.31 20.18 -17.49
C PRO A 304 1.42 20.83 -16.42
N LEU A 305 0.10 20.67 -16.53
CA LEU A 305 -0.84 21.20 -15.55
C LEU A 305 -0.76 20.41 -14.23
N VAL A 306 -0.57 19.10 -14.31
CA VAL A 306 -0.34 18.26 -13.11
C VAL A 306 0.94 18.67 -12.41
N ASP A 307 2.02 18.89 -13.17
CA ASP A 307 3.31 19.32 -12.62
C ASP A 307 3.21 20.69 -11.96
N TYR A 308 2.49 21.64 -12.57
CA TYR A 308 2.22 22.96 -11.99
C TYR A 308 1.48 22.86 -10.65
N PHE A 309 0.39 22.09 -10.57
CA PHE A 309 -0.34 21.93 -9.32
C PHE A 309 0.44 21.14 -8.26
N ALA A 310 1.25 20.17 -8.68
CA ALA A 310 2.14 19.45 -7.79
C ALA A 310 3.21 20.37 -7.20
N ALA A 311 3.87 21.19 -8.01
CA ALA A 311 4.86 22.18 -7.58
C ALA A 311 4.25 23.15 -6.57
N ARG A 312 3.06 23.70 -6.86
CA ARG A 312 2.35 24.62 -5.96
C ARG A 312 1.96 23.97 -4.63
N LYS A 313 1.49 22.71 -4.65
CA LYS A 313 1.11 21.96 -3.44
C LYS A 313 2.30 21.71 -2.52
N TYR A 314 3.47 21.45 -3.09
CA TYR A 314 4.68 21.12 -2.31
C TYR A 314 5.58 22.33 -2.08
N LYS A 315 5.14 23.55 -2.49
CA LYS A 315 5.91 24.81 -2.36
C LYS A 315 7.32 24.68 -2.93
N THR A 316 7.49 23.90 -3.97
CA THR A 316 8.75 23.90 -4.71
C THR A 316 8.91 25.28 -5.33
N LYS A 317 9.97 26.01 -4.95
CA LYS A 317 10.31 27.29 -5.57
C LYS A 317 10.62 27.00 -7.04
N THR A 318 9.69 27.37 -7.91
CA THR A 318 9.95 27.49 -9.35
C THR A 318 10.75 28.74 -9.63
#